data_9fc0187a68a65526f8f7b567d27bb528
#
_entry.id   9fc0187a68a65526f8f7b567d27bb528
#
_cell.length_a   1.000
_cell.length_b   1.000
_cell.length_c   1.000
_cell.angle_alpha   90.00
_cell.angle_beta   90.00
_cell.angle_gamma   90.00
#
_symmetry.space_group_name_H-M   'P 1'
#
loop_
_entity.id
_entity.type
_entity.pdbx_description
1 polymer ?
#
loop_
_entity_poly.entity_id
_entity_poly.type
_entity_poly.pdbx_seq_one_letter_code
_entity_poly.pdbx_strand_id
1 'polypeptide(L)'
;MVTLQRHPLFQWTATLALAAAAHAACAEGLSEVQARAAIAPLYATFSQPVQGGDVQSLLEQGTTADWQSCTGDTPSECRGRAASIKVFEGFGRALPDMKHVIKEVLVAGDRVVVRGEITATPAGDFFGVPHTGRSFKIMTLDVQTIRDGKIAKTYHLEDWAAALGQLRGK
;
A
#
# COMPACT_ATOMS: atom_id res chain seq x y z
N MET A 1 -32.52 -66.45 60.98
CA MET A 1 -32.56 -66.31 59.47
C MET A 1 -32.48 -64.80 59.22
N VAL A 2 -31.28 -64.31 58.90
CA VAL A 2 -31.01 -62.86 58.71
C VAL A 2 -30.71 -62.64 57.23
N THR A 3 -31.57 -61.93 56.56
CA THR A 3 -31.51 -61.64 55.14
C THR A 3 -30.63 -60.41 54.94
N LEU A 4 -29.46 -60.57 54.33
CA LEU A 4 -28.57 -59.47 53.89
C LEU A 4 -29.13 -58.83 52.65
N GLN A 5 -29.52 -57.54 52.71
CA GLN A 5 -29.84 -56.70 51.60
C GLN A 5 -28.54 -56.16 50.99
N ARG A 6 -28.31 -56.39 49.66
CA ARG A 6 -27.23 -55.85 48.91
C ARG A 6 -27.63 -54.46 48.39
N HIS A 7 -26.84 -53.44 48.72
CA HIS A 7 -26.98 -52.10 48.13
C HIS A 7 -26.25 -52.06 46.79
N PRO A 8 -26.82 -51.42 45.74
CA PRO A 8 -26.11 -51.23 44.48
C PRO A 8 -25.13 -50.10 44.61
N LEU A 9 -23.91 -50.34 44.18
CA LEU A 9 -22.85 -49.32 44.00
C LEU A 9 -23.20 -48.37 42.87
N PHE A 10 -23.39 -47.10 43.23
CA PHE A 10 -23.58 -46.02 42.30
C PHE A 10 -22.23 -45.66 41.72
N GLN A 11 -21.99 -46.03 40.43
CA GLN A 11 -20.78 -45.62 39.69
C GLN A 11 -20.98 -44.19 39.21
N TRP A 12 -20.22 -43.26 39.74
CA TRP A 12 -20.10 -41.89 39.23
C TRP A 12 -19.14 -41.90 38.03
N THR A 13 -19.68 -41.82 36.84
CA THR A 13 -18.89 -41.52 35.65
C THR A 13 -18.66 -40.02 35.58
N ALA A 14 -17.44 -39.61 35.91
CA ALA A 14 -16.99 -38.23 35.74
C ALA A 14 -16.78 -37.97 34.23
N THR A 15 -17.71 -37.25 33.60
CA THR A 15 -17.57 -36.78 32.22
C THR A 15 -16.65 -35.56 32.27
N LEU A 16 -15.38 -35.75 31.84
CA LEU A 16 -14.48 -34.61 31.58
C LEU A 16 -14.99 -33.89 30.31
N ALA A 17 -15.61 -32.74 30.51
CA ALA A 17 -15.89 -31.79 29.41
C ALA A 17 -14.56 -31.13 29.02
N LEU A 18 -13.98 -31.54 27.88
CA LEU A 18 -12.85 -30.88 27.25
C LEU A 18 -13.39 -29.56 26.64
N ALA A 19 -13.24 -28.45 27.34
CA ALA A 19 -13.50 -27.13 26.77
C ALA A 19 -12.39 -26.83 25.75
N ALA A 20 -12.68 -27.03 24.48
CA ALA A 20 -11.85 -26.55 23.39
C ALA A 20 -11.92 -25.02 23.38
N ALA A 21 -10.95 -24.36 23.98
CA ALA A 21 -10.73 -22.93 23.81
C ALA A 21 -10.34 -22.69 22.34
N ALA A 22 -11.32 -22.34 21.51
CA ALA A 22 -11.07 -21.79 20.20
C ALA A 22 -10.34 -20.45 20.41
N HIS A 23 -9.02 -20.46 20.33
CA HIS A 23 -8.24 -19.25 20.16
C HIS A 23 -8.63 -18.69 18.79
N ALA A 24 -9.44 -17.64 18.78
CA ALA A 24 -9.56 -16.78 17.62
C ALA A 24 -8.16 -16.22 17.38
N ALA A 25 -7.44 -16.81 16.41
CA ALA A 25 -6.25 -16.21 15.87
C ALA A 25 -6.71 -14.87 15.27
N CYS A 26 -6.54 -13.78 16.00
CA CYS A 26 -6.51 -12.47 15.40
C CYS A 26 -5.44 -12.58 14.30
N ALA A 27 -5.84 -12.46 13.04
CA ALA A 27 -4.88 -12.37 11.95
C ALA A 27 -3.96 -11.21 12.33
N GLU A 28 -2.71 -11.53 12.68
CA GLU A 28 -1.71 -10.52 12.94
C GLU A 28 -1.65 -9.61 11.72
N GLY A 29 -1.90 -8.31 11.92
CA GLY A 29 -1.78 -7.33 10.86
C GLY A 29 -0.36 -7.33 10.30
N LEU A 30 -0.17 -6.74 9.11
CA LEU A 30 1.16 -6.61 8.50
C LEU A 30 2.14 -5.96 9.48
N SER A 31 3.32 -6.54 9.62
CA SER A 31 4.45 -5.86 10.25
C SER A 31 4.95 -4.71 9.34
N GLU A 32 5.62 -3.72 9.91
CA GLU A 32 6.22 -2.63 9.11
C GLU A 32 7.22 -3.16 8.07
N VAL A 33 7.98 -4.20 8.40
CA VAL A 33 8.92 -4.83 7.46
C VAL A 33 8.20 -5.42 6.25
N GLN A 34 7.09 -6.15 6.48
CA GLN A 34 6.27 -6.70 5.41
C GLN A 34 5.60 -5.60 4.58
N ALA A 35 5.09 -4.55 5.23
CA ALA A 35 4.49 -3.41 4.56
C ALA A 35 5.50 -2.71 3.64
N ARG A 36 6.71 -2.41 4.14
CA ARG A 36 7.78 -1.80 3.34
C ARG A 36 8.21 -2.67 2.17
N ALA A 37 8.31 -3.97 2.35
CA ALA A 37 8.62 -4.90 1.27
C ALA A 37 7.53 -4.91 0.18
N ALA A 38 6.25 -4.92 0.58
CA ALA A 38 5.11 -4.93 -0.33
C ALA A 38 5.03 -3.66 -1.20
N ILE A 39 5.33 -2.49 -0.63
CA ILE A 39 5.23 -1.20 -1.34
C ILE A 39 6.48 -0.85 -2.15
N ALA A 40 7.65 -1.40 -1.82
CA ALA A 40 8.93 -1.01 -2.42
C ALA A 40 8.94 -1.00 -3.96
N PRO A 41 8.40 -2.00 -4.68
CA PRO A 41 8.42 -1.97 -6.15
C PRO A 41 7.62 -0.80 -6.74
N LEU A 42 6.46 -0.44 -6.17
CA LEU A 42 5.70 0.72 -6.63
C LEU A 42 6.52 2.01 -6.47
N TYR A 43 7.12 2.23 -5.30
CA TYR A 43 7.88 3.46 -5.04
C TYR A 43 9.20 3.55 -5.82
N ALA A 44 9.76 2.42 -6.25
CA ALA A 44 10.91 2.40 -7.15
C ALA A 44 10.59 3.02 -8.52
N THR A 45 9.32 2.98 -8.97
CA THR A 45 8.90 3.60 -10.24
C THR A 45 8.93 5.13 -10.21
N PHE A 46 8.91 5.75 -9.02
CA PHE A 46 8.90 7.21 -8.84
C PHE A 46 10.30 7.83 -8.71
N SER A 47 11.37 7.03 -8.86
CA SER A 47 12.76 7.54 -8.90
C SER A 47 13.30 7.45 -10.32
N GLN A 48 13.99 8.50 -10.78
CA GLN A 48 14.58 8.53 -12.11
C GLN A 48 16.11 8.61 -12.04
N PRO A 49 16.83 7.82 -12.81
CA PRO A 49 16.29 6.69 -13.61
C PRO A 49 15.68 5.60 -12.72
N VAL A 50 14.69 4.88 -13.25
CA VAL A 50 14.03 3.80 -12.54
C VAL A 50 15.04 2.73 -12.13
N GLN A 51 15.02 2.33 -10.87
CA GLN A 51 15.92 1.34 -10.29
C GLN A 51 15.23 -0.03 -10.14
N GLY A 52 15.97 -1.11 -10.39
CA GLY A 52 15.48 -2.47 -10.16
C GLY A 52 14.60 -3.06 -11.27
N GLY A 53 14.50 -2.40 -12.42
CA GLY A 53 13.72 -2.86 -13.57
C GLY A 53 13.06 -1.72 -14.34
N ASP A 54 12.15 -2.03 -15.25
CA ASP A 54 11.27 -1.05 -15.88
C ASP A 54 9.95 -0.87 -15.08
N VAL A 55 9.19 0.15 -15.44
CA VAL A 55 7.91 0.48 -14.78
C VAL A 55 6.94 -0.71 -14.81
N GLN A 56 6.86 -1.42 -15.94
CA GLN A 56 5.96 -2.56 -16.08
C GLN A 56 6.32 -3.69 -15.12
N SER A 57 7.57 -4.13 -15.12
CA SER A 57 8.03 -5.24 -14.27
C SER A 57 7.90 -4.92 -12.78
N LEU A 58 8.19 -3.68 -12.38
CA LEU A 58 8.02 -3.25 -10.99
C LEU A 58 6.56 -3.22 -10.55
N LEU A 59 5.66 -2.75 -11.41
CA LEU A 59 4.22 -2.77 -11.10
C LEU A 59 3.66 -4.19 -11.07
N GLU A 60 4.11 -5.10 -11.94
CA GLU A 60 3.72 -6.51 -11.90
C GLU A 60 4.22 -7.21 -10.64
N GLN A 61 5.39 -6.84 -10.17
CA GLN A 61 5.96 -7.36 -8.92
C GLN A 61 5.21 -6.84 -7.69
N GLY A 62 4.94 -5.53 -7.63
CA GLY A 62 4.42 -4.85 -6.43
C GLY A 62 2.91 -4.78 -6.34
N THR A 63 2.15 -5.06 -7.43
CA THR A 63 0.68 -4.91 -7.43
C THR A 63 -0.03 -6.19 -7.83
N THR A 64 -1.28 -6.36 -7.38
CA THR A 64 -2.14 -7.46 -7.84
C THR A 64 -2.60 -7.22 -9.28
N ALA A 65 -3.08 -8.28 -9.96
CA ALA A 65 -3.52 -8.16 -11.35
C ALA A 65 -4.72 -7.19 -11.53
N ASP A 66 -5.57 -7.10 -10.52
CA ASP A 66 -6.74 -6.24 -10.44
C ASP A 66 -6.49 -4.92 -9.71
N TRP A 67 -5.21 -4.57 -9.46
CA TRP A 67 -4.84 -3.34 -8.79
C TRP A 67 -5.43 -2.10 -9.46
N GLN A 68 -5.86 -1.15 -8.62
CA GLN A 68 -6.36 0.15 -9.02
C GLN A 68 -5.61 1.26 -8.28
N SER A 69 -5.22 2.28 -9.05
CA SER A 69 -4.69 3.56 -8.55
C SER A 69 -5.78 4.62 -8.67
N CYS A 70 -6.20 5.20 -7.57
CA CYS A 70 -7.36 6.08 -7.48
C CYS A 70 -6.99 7.44 -6.89
N THR A 71 -7.61 8.51 -7.42
CA THR A 71 -7.57 9.88 -6.87
C THR A 71 -8.87 10.26 -6.18
N GLY A 72 -9.87 9.37 -6.18
CA GLY A 72 -11.19 9.53 -5.56
C GLY A 72 -11.93 8.20 -5.50
N ASP A 73 -13.22 8.25 -5.20
CA ASP A 73 -14.03 7.07 -4.90
C ASP A 73 -14.86 6.56 -6.09
N THR A 74 -14.95 7.33 -7.18
CA THR A 74 -15.70 6.91 -8.37
C THR A 74 -14.86 6.05 -9.30
N PRO A 75 -15.45 5.12 -10.08
CA PRO A 75 -14.70 4.31 -11.04
C PRO A 75 -13.90 5.11 -12.07
N SER A 76 -14.37 6.30 -12.44
CA SER A 76 -13.68 7.20 -13.38
C SER A 76 -12.40 7.84 -12.80
N GLU A 77 -12.26 7.84 -11.48
CA GLU A 77 -11.09 8.35 -10.77
C GLU A 77 -10.06 7.26 -10.47
N CYS A 78 -10.31 6.02 -10.92
CA CYS A 78 -9.42 4.89 -10.76
C CYS A 78 -8.84 4.41 -12.09
N ARG A 79 -7.58 4.00 -12.07
CA ARG A 79 -6.87 3.43 -13.22
C ARG A 79 -6.32 2.07 -12.85
N GLY A 80 -6.48 1.10 -13.75
CA GLY A 80 -5.81 -0.20 -13.63
C GLY A 80 -4.33 -0.12 -14.04
N ARG A 81 -3.60 -1.22 -13.82
CA ARG A 81 -2.16 -1.32 -14.02
C ARG A 81 -1.70 -0.84 -15.42
N ALA A 82 -2.33 -1.32 -16.50
CA ALA A 82 -1.92 -0.98 -17.85
C ALA A 82 -2.00 0.54 -18.18
N ALA A 83 -3.01 1.23 -17.64
CA ALA A 83 -3.13 2.67 -17.78
C ALA A 83 -2.10 3.40 -16.90
N SER A 84 -1.83 2.90 -15.71
CA SER A 84 -0.85 3.47 -14.78
C SER A 84 0.58 3.36 -15.30
N ILE A 85 0.95 2.27 -15.99
CA ILE A 85 2.26 2.13 -16.64
C ILE A 85 2.52 3.32 -17.58
N LYS A 86 1.56 3.62 -18.48
CA LYS A 86 1.69 4.74 -19.41
C LYS A 86 1.84 6.08 -18.72
N VAL A 87 1.13 6.29 -17.62
CA VAL A 87 1.21 7.51 -16.83
C VAL A 87 2.59 7.65 -16.19
N PHE A 88 3.11 6.60 -15.55
CA PHE A 88 4.41 6.63 -14.87
C PHE A 88 5.58 6.78 -15.85
N GLU A 89 5.52 6.13 -17.01
CA GLU A 89 6.47 6.37 -18.09
C GLU A 89 6.40 7.81 -18.61
N GLY A 90 5.20 8.38 -18.71
CA GLY A 90 5.00 9.79 -19.06
C GLY A 90 5.64 10.73 -18.06
N PHE A 91 5.43 10.48 -16.77
CA PHE A 91 6.09 11.25 -15.70
C PHE A 91 7.61 11.09 -15.73
N GLY A 92 8.14 9.88 -15.97
CA GLY A 92 9.58 9.67 -16.12
C GLY A 92 10.21 10.50 -17.25
N ARG A 93 9.50 10.67 -18.37
CA ARG A 93 9.95 11.57 -19.45
C ARG A 93 9.82 13.05 -19.13
N ALA A 94 8.74 13.43 -18.44
CA ALA A 94 8.49 14.83 -18.07
C ALA A 94 9.37 15.31 -16.92
N LEU A 95 9.76 14.41 -16.01
CA LEU A 95 10.48 14.68 -14.77
C LEU A 95 11.72 13.75 -14.68
N PRO A 96 12.75 13.95 -15.52
CA PRO A 96 13.85 13.00 -15.68
C PRO A 96 14.77 12.89 -14.47
N ASP A 97 14.70 13.82 -13.52
CA ASP A 97 15.45 13.84 -12.26
C ASP A 97 14.56 13.57 -11.04
N MET A 98 13.33 13.08 -11.24
CA MET A 98 12.38 12.85 -10.18
C MET A 98 12.95 11.90 -9.11
N LYS A 99 12.80 12.29 -7.86
CA LYS A 99 13.15 11.48 -6.68
C LYS A 99 11.96 11.44 -5.74
N HIS A 100 11.61 10.25 -5.31
CA HIS A 100 10.63 10.02 -4.26
C HIS A 100 11.35 9.52 -3.00
N VAL A 101 11.03 10.13 -1.86
CA VAL A 101 11.57 9.75 -0.55
C VAL A 101 10.41 9.43 0.38
N ILE A 102 10.32 8.19 0.83
CA ILE A 102 9.37 7.79 1.88
C ILE A 102 9.83 8.42 3.20
N LYS A 103 9.00 9.25 3.81
CA LYS A 103 9.26 9.91 5.10
C LYS A 103 8.67 9.14 6.27
N GLU A 104 7.53 8.47 6.04
CA GLU A 104 6.80 7.77 7.09
C GLU A 104 5.97 6.63 6.51
N VAL A 105 5.88 5.53 7.24
CA VAL A 105 5.00 4.40 6.94
C VAL A 105 4.22 4.06 8.19
N LEU A 106 2.90 4.07 8.11
CA LEU A 106 2.00 3.64 9.18
C LEU A 106 1.23 2.41 8.72
N VAL A 107 1.11 1.41 9.59
CA VAL A 107 0.43 0.15 9.29
C VAL A 107 -0.79 0.00 10.19
N ALA A 108 -1.94 -0.30 9.58
CA ALA A 108 -3.20 -0.54 10.28
C ALA A 108 -3.93 -1.74 9.62
N GLY A 109 -3.70 -2.93 10.15
CA GLY A 109 -4.21 -4.19 9.58
C GLY A 109 -3.61 -4.45 8.20
N ASP A 110 -4.46 -4.47 7.16
CA ASP A 110 -4.09 -4.60 5.75
C ASP A 110 -3.82 -3.25 5.05
N ARG A 111 -3.94 -2.13 5.79
CA ARG A 111 -3.74 -0.78 5.27
C ARG A 111 -2.37 -0.26 5.61
N VAL A 112 -1.73 0.34 4.61
CA VAL A 112 -0.43 1.00 4.75
C VAL A 112 -0.57 2.44 4.29
N VAL A 113 -0.36 3.38 5.20
CA VAL A 113 -0.31 4.81 4.86
C VAL A 113 1.14 5.21 4.67
N VAL A 114 1.43 5.84 3.54
CA VAL A 114 2.78 6.30 3.19
C VAL A 114 2.76 7.80 2.98
N ARG A 115 3.50 8.52 3.81
CA ARG A 115 3.80 9.93 3.58
C ARG A 115 5.18 10.05 2.94
N GLY A 116 5.23 10.70 1.80
CA GLY A 116 6.43 10.85 1.00
C GLY A 116 6.70 12.30 0.60
N GLU A 117 7.79 12.47 -0.13
CA GLU A 117 8.22 13.73 -0.72
C GLU A 117 8.71 13.44 -2.14
N ILE A 118 8.21 14.20 -3.12
CA ILE A 118 8.73 14.21 -4.48
C ILE A 118 9.50 15.51 -4.71
N THR A 119 10.67 15.39 -5.32
CA THR A 119 11.42 16.50 -5.90
C THR A 119 11.65 16.23 -7.37
N ALA A 120 11.47 17.25 -8.23
CA ALA A 120 11.77 17.12 -9.65
C ALA A 120 11.91 18.48 -10.32
N THR A 121 12.58 18.46 -11.49
CA THR A 121 12.69 19.59 -12.44
C THR A 121 12.02 19.16 -13.73
N PRO A 122 10.90 19.80 -14.16
CA PRO A 122 10.29 19.48 -15.45
C PRO A 122 11.25 19.72 -16.63
N ALA A 123 11.29 18.79 -17.59
CA ALA A 123 12.09 18.91 -18.79
C ALA A 123 11.49 19.85 -19.85
N GLY A 124 10.24 20.26 -19.68
CA GLY A 124 9.50 21.14 -20.57
C GLY A 124 8.32 21.79 -19.85
N ASP A 125 7.35 22.31 -20.60
CA ASP A 125 6.11 22.84 -20.04
C ASP A 125 5.40 21.78 -19.23
N PHE A 126 4.91 22.16 -18.04
CA PHE A 126 4.36 21.22 -17.08
C PHE A 126 3.03 21.72 -16.50
N PHE A 127 1.94 20.99 -16.75
CA PHE A 127 0.58 21.35 -16.34
C PHE A 127 0.21 22.83 -16.61
N GLY A 128 0.56 23.32 -17.81
CA GLY A 128 0.27 24.69 -18.23
C GLY A 128 1.18 25.76 -17.61
N VAL A 129 2.26 25.37 -16.96
CA VAL A 129 3.33 26.28 -16.55
C VAL A 129 4.45 26.17 -17.58
N PRO A 130 4.87 27.27 -18.25
CA PRO A 130 6.00 27.28 -19.15
C PRO A 130 7.28 26.79 -18.47
N HIS A 131 8.15 26.15 -19.23
CA HIS A 131 9.43 25.67 -18.72
C HIS A 131 10.31 26.81 -18.20
N THR A 132 10.69 26.71 -16.94
CA THR A 132 11.49 27.74 -16.25
C THR A 132 12.85 27.22 -15.76
N GLY A 133 13.10 25.93 -15.85
CA GLY A 133 14.25 25.28 -15.23
C GLY A 133 14.18 25.21 -13.69
N ARG A 134 13.09 25.65 -13.09
CA ARG A 134 12.87 25.54 -11.64
C ARG A 134 12.46 24.13 -11.25
N SER A 135 12.92 23.72 -10.07
CA SER A 135 12.50 22.47 -9.43
C SER A 135 11.33 22.74 -8.49
N PHE A 136 10.61 21.67 -8.14
CA PHE A 136 9.64 21.68 -7.07
C PHE A 136 9.93 20.61 -6.04
N LYS A 137 9.39 20.78 -4.84
CA LYS A 137 9.37 19.82 -3.75
C LYS A 137 7.99 19.79 -3.15
N ILE A 138 7.34 18.64 -3.16
CA ILE A 138 5.97 18.48 -2.66
C ILE A 138 5.81 17.25 -1.79
N MET A 139 4.81 17.28 -0.91
CA MET A 139 4.37 16.14 -0.14
C MET A 139 3.50 15.22 -0.99
N THR A 140 3.61 13.92 -0.72
CA THR A 140 2.70 12.89 -1.21
C THR A 140 2.08 12.15 -0.04
N LEU A 141 0.85 11.67 -0.23
CA LEU A 141 0.16 10.83 0.74
C LEU A 141 -0.57 9.71 0.00
N ASP A 142 -0.24 8.49 0.35
CA ASP A 142 -0.87 7.30 -0.21
C ASP A 142 -1.52 6.45 0.87
N VAL A 143 -2.66 5.85 0.56
CA VAL A 143 -3.28 4.79 1.35
C VAL A 143 -3.30 3.53 0.49
N GLN A 144 -2.48 2.55 0.87
CA GLN A 144 -2.36 1.28 0.18
C GLN A 144 -3.22 0.21 0.86
N THR A 145 -3.90 -0.63 0.10
CA THR A 145 -4.48 -1.88 0.60
C THR A 145 -3.57 -3.03 0.17
N ILE A 146 -3.09 -3.81 1.12
CA ILE A 146 -2.21 -4.95 0.85
C ILE A 146 -3.03 -6.24 0.87
N ARG A 147 -2.84 -7.07 -0.15
CA ARG A 147 -3.41 -8.41 -0.27
C ARG A 147 -2.35 -9.34 -0.84
N ASP A 148 -2.10 -10.46 -0.18
CA ASP A 148 -1.11 -11.48 -0.59
C ASP A 148 0.29 -10.90 -0.82
N GLY A 149 0.72 -9.95 0.04
CA GLY A 149 2.03 -9.31 -0.05
C GLY A 149 2.18 -8.29 -1.20
N LYS A 150 1.09 -7.93 -1.88
CA LYS A 150 1.07 -6.97 -2.98
C LYS A 150 0.03 -5.87 -2.74
N ILE A 151 0.21 -4.74 -3.37
CA ILE A 151 -0.76 -3.65 -3.36
C ILE A 151 -1.96 -4.04 -4.22
N ALA A 152 -3.16 -4.10 -3.63
CA ALA A 152 -4.41 -4.35 -4.34
C ALA A 152 -5.16 -3.06 -4.71
N LYS A 153 -4.99 -2.00 -3.93
CA LYS A 153 -5.55 -0.68 -4.21
C LYS A 153 -4.66 0.41 -3.64
N THR A 154 -4.57 1.51 -4.37
CA THR A 154 -3.90 2.74 -3.95
C THR A 154 -4.90 3.88 -4.04
N TYR A 155 -5.07 4.65 -2.95
CA TYR A 155 -5.52 6.03 -3.02
C TYR A 155 -4.30 6.92 -2.90
N HIS A 156 -4.15 7.89 -3.80
CA HIS A 156 -2.97 8.74 -3.82
C HIS A 156 -3.34 10.22 -3.96
N LEU A 157 -2.55 11.06 -3.31
CA LEU A 157 -2.63 12.50 -3.39
C LEU A 157 -1.23 13.11 -3.42
N GLU A 158 -0.99 13.99 -4.37
CA GLU A 158 0.21 14.82 -4.46
C GLU A 158 -0.18 16.30 -4.45
N ASP A 159 0.62 17.12 -3.77
CA ASP A 159 0.37 18.57 -3.72
C ASP A 159 0.83 19.28 -4.99
N TRP A 160 0.14 19.00 -6.11
CA TRP A 160 0.43 19.65 -7.39
C TRP A 160 0.18 21.16 -7.37
N ALA A 161 -0.70 21.65 -6.50
CA ALA A 161 -0.93 23.08 -6.36
C ALA A 161 0.34 23.81 -5.87
N ALA A 162 0.99 23.24 -4.85
CA ALA A 162 2.28 23.72 -4.36
C ALA A 162 3.38 23.60 -5.42
N ALA A 163 3.45 22.48 -6.17
CA ALA A 163 4.42 22.31 -7.26
C ALA A 163 4.29 23.43 -8.31
N LEU A 164 3.07 23.67 -8.79
CA LEU A 164 2.81 24.68 -9.81
C LEU A 164 3.07 26.10 -9.28
N GLY A 165 2.83 26.37 -7.98
CA GLY A 165 3.21 27.61 -7.32
C GLY A 165 4.73 27.83 -7.36
N GLN A 166 5.51 26.83 -6.95
CA GLN A 166 6.97 26.87 -6.95
C GLN A 166 7.55 27.07 -8.36
N LEU A 167 7.01 26.37 -9.36
CA LEU A 167 7.44 26.51 -10.76
C LEU A 167 7.15 27.91 -11.32
N ARG A 168 6.08 28.60 -10.86
CA ARG A 168 5.76 30.00 -11.18
C ARG A 168 6.58 31.00 -10.36
N GLY A 169 7.36 30.56 -9.38
CA GLY A 169 8.15 31.45 -8.48
C GLY A 169 7.32 32.12 -7.39
N LYS A 170 6.28 31.42 -6.93
CA LYS A 170 5.40 31.88 -5.82
C LYS A 170 5.72 31.11 -4.55
#